data_fe2ed64ab90bbf8da731c3c81667b52f
#
_entry.id   fe2ed64ab90bbf8da731c3c81667b52f
#
_cell.length_a   1.000
_cell.length_b   1.000
_cell.length_c   1.000
_cell.angle_alpha   90.00
_cell.angle_beta   90.00
_cell.angle_gamma   90.00
#
_symmetry.space_group_name_H-M   'P 1'
#
loop_
_entity.id
_entity.type
_entity.pdbx_description
1 polymer ?
#
loop_
_entity_poly.entity_id
_entity_poly.type
_entity_poly.pdbx_seq_one_letter_code
_entity_poly.pdbx_strand_id
1 'polypeptide(L)'
;MRAVQFRALRCTAAAAVAALPQCAAPLAHAVSPPPIDNSRLPQPAPPSPPQPTVQREICALPSLTRDADSSTASSQLSGLDLPQVWKLTRGSGQRVAVIDTGVSPHPRLPNTAAGGDYVFTGDGAQDCDGHGTAVAGIIAAATDPNHADGFSGVAPGVSLISIRQSSTKFGAAADPSTSGFGDVDTMARAVRTAADLGASVINISSVACVRTGSALDDRTLGAALSYAVDVKNAVVVTAAGNTGAGQCPAQQPEATWDSATVVVSPAWYDDYVLTVGSVNAHGEPSSFTLAGPWVDVAAPGEAVISLSSSGNRLVNALGGPQGPTRLSGTSYAAPVVSGLAALIRSRFAKLTARQVMQRIKATAHHPPDGWDPRVGAGLVDVLAAVSTDPPASLAPPPPRAPVPILPAPLPAPADHSARNTAFTGAAICGGLLVAVLATGALRTRLPRARGRAGWSAAAGESVLGD
;
A
#
# COMPACT_ATOMS: atom_id res chain seq x y z
N MET A 1 -24.51 30.12 -54.72
CA MET A 1 -25.28 29.44 -53.67
C MET A 1 -24.81 28.01 -53.34
N ARG A 2 -24.31 27.22 -54.29
CA ARG A 2 -23.87 25.82 -54.03
C ARG A 2 -22.56 25.68 -53.20
N ALA A 3 -21.63 26.66 -53.30
CA ALA A 3 -20.36 26.61 -52.57
C ALA A 3 -20.49 26.89 -51.08
N VAL A 4 -21.48 27.65 -50.63
CA VAL A 4 -21.72 27.99 -49.20
C VAL A 4 -22.36 26.81 -48.48
N GLN A 5 -23.24 26.07 -49.14
CA GLN A 5 -23.88 24.89 -48.58
C GLN A 5 -22.90 23.75 -48.32
N PHE A 6 -21.87 23.57 -49.18
CA PHE A 6 -20.82 22.55 -48.97
C PHE A 6 -19.85 22.92 -47.83
N ARG A 7 -19.60 24.18 -47.58
CA ARG A 7 -18.78 24.64 -46.45
C ARG A 7 -19.51 24.48 -45.12
N ALA A 8 -20.81 24.80 -45.07
CA ALA A 8 -21.63 24.62 -43.85
C ALA A 8 -21.74 23.12 -43.47
N LEU A 9 -21.91 22.21 -44.44
CA LEU A 9 -22.00 20.77 -44.19
C LEU A 9 -20.65 20.16 -43.68
N ARG A 10 -19.54 20.70 -44.14
CA ARG A 10 -18.19 20.26 -43.65
C ARG A 10 -17.90 20.79 -42.26
N CYS A 11 -18.33 21.99 -41.89
CA CYS A 11 -18.16 22.53 -40.55
C CYS A 11 -19.03 21.82 -39.51
N THR A 12 -20.28 21.45 -39.87
CA THR A 12 -21.15 20.68 -38.96
C THR A 12 -20.67 19.24 -38.77
N ALA A 13 -20.13 18.58 -39.79
CA ALA A 13 -19.55 17.24 -39.65
C ALA A 13 -18.26 17.27 -38.83
N ALA A 14 -17.40 18.28 -38.98
CA ALA A 14 -16.20 18.45 -38.16
C ALA A 14 -16.51 18.74 -36.69
N ALA A 15 -17.53 19.54 -36.39
CA ALA A 15 -17.98 19.83 -35.03
C ALA A 15 -18.59 18.61 -34.34
N ALA A 16 -19.32 17.76 -35.06
CA ALA A 16 -19.88 16.52 -34.53
C ALA A 16 -18.80 15.46 -34.21
N VAL A 17 -17.72 15.40 -35.01
CA VAL A 17 -16.58 14.47 -34.75
C VAL A 17 -15.70 14.98 -33.60
N ALA A 18 -15.57 16.27 -33.39
CA ALA A 18 -14.81 16.85 -32.27
C ALA A 18 -15.54 16.74 -30.91
N ALA A 19 -16.88 16.60 -30.92
CA ALA A 19 -17.67 16.47 -29.69
C ALA A 19 -17.75 15.01 -29.14
N LEU A 20 -17.42 14.00 -29.94
CA LEU A 20 -17.50 12.59 -29.57
C LEU A 20 -16.46 12.10 -28.55
N PRO A 21 -15.23 12.65 -28.45
CA PRO A 21 -14.30 12.22 -27.42
C PRO A 21 -14.55 12.79 -26.03
N GLN A 22 -15.38 13.83 -25.87
CA GLN A 22 -15.58 14.46 -24.56
C GLN A 22 -16.62 13.75 -23.66
N CYS A 23 -17.38 12.81 -24.19
CA CYS A 23 -18.36 12.04 -23.42
C CYS A 23 -17.83 10.71 -22.87
N ALA A 24 -16.58 10.35 -23.15
CA ALA A 24 -15.94 9.14 -22.67
C ALA A 24 -14.81 9.43 -21.67
N ALA A 25 -14.97 10.45 -20.80
CA ALA A 25 -14.16 10.52 -19.60
C ALA A 25 -14.49 9.27 -18.77
N PRO A 26 -13.51 8.39 -18.46
CA PRO A 26 -13.76 7.31 -17.54
C PRO A 26 -14.29 7.93 -16.25
N LEU A 27 -15.42 7.44 -15.77
CA LEU A 27 -15.91 7.77 -14.44
C LEU A 27 -14.77 7.38 -13.47
N ALA A 28 -14.13 8.36 -12.88
CA ALA A 28 -13.22 8.11 -11.78
C ALA A 28 -14.05 7.46 -10.68
N HIS A 29 -13.87 6.15 -10.49
CA HIS A 29 -14.46 5.47 -9.36
C HIS A 29 -13.59 5.79 -8.15
N ALA A 30 -14.18 6.44 -7.12
CA ALA A 30 -13.55 6.61 -5.83
C ALA A 30 -13.06 5.24 -5.33
N VAL A 31 -11.81 5.18 -4.91
CA VAL A 31 -11.26 4.01 -4.28
C VAL A 31 -11.79 3.94 -2.86
N SER A 32 -12.30 2.80 -2.44
CA SER A 32 -12.68 2.55 -1.05
C SER A 32 -12.41 1.10 -0.70
N PRO A 33 -12.02 0.79 0.55
CA PRO A 33 -11.90 -0.58 0.98
C PRO A 33 -13.26 -1.27 0.94
N PRO A 34 -13.29 -2.60 0.74
CA PRO A 34 -14.53 -3.36 0.87
C PRO A 34 -15.15 -3.16 2.26
N PRO A 35 -16.49 -3.16 2.37
CA PRO A 35 -17.15 -3.14 3.67
C PRO A 35 -16.70 -4.33 4.52
N ILE A 36 -16.57 -4.10 5.84
CA ILE A 36 -16.22 -5.17 6.78
C ILE A 36 -17.32 -6.23 6.81
N ASP A 37 -16.93 -7.47 6.54
CA ASP A 37 -17.78 -8.65 6.62
C ASP A 37 -17.22 -9.61 7.68
N ASN A 38 -17.71 -9.51 8.91
CA ASN A 38 -17.25 -10.33 10.03
C ASN A 38 -17.49 -11.84 9.83
N SER A 39 -18.37 -12.26 8.90
CA SER A 39 -18.54 -13.66 8.57
C SER A 39 -17.31 -14.28 7.87
N ARG A 40 -16.45 -13.44 7.32
CA ARG A 40 -15.19 -13.82 6.69
C ARG A 40 -13.99 -13.86 7.64
N LEU A 41 -14.19 -13.60 8.93
CA LEU A 41 -13.11 -13.71 9.90
C LEU A 41 -12.50 -15.12 9.87
N PRO A 42 -11.18 -15.26 9.68
CA PRO A 42 -10.53 -16.56 9.67
C PRO A 42 -10.83 -17.34 10.95
N GLN A 43 -11.16 -18.62 10.84
CA GLN A 43 -11.29 -19.48 12.01
C GLN A 43 -9.95 -19.66 12.68
N PRO A 44 -9.91 -19.78 14.03
CA PRO A 44 -8.67 -20.11 14.74
C PRO A 44 -8.10 -21.44 14.22
N ALA A 45 -6.84 -21.41 13.79
CA ALA A 45 -6.15 -22.60 13.35
C ALA A 45 -4.65 -22.48 13.67
N PRO A 46 -3.94 -23.59 13.88
CA PRO A 46 -2.48 -23.56 13.98
C PRO A 46 -1.87 -22.90 12.73
N PRO A 47 -0.89 -22.00 12.90
CA PRO A 47 -0.19 -21.41 11.77
C PRO A 47 0.45 -22.49 10.88
N SER A 48 0.18 -22.41 9.60
CA SER A 48 0.77 -23.29 8.59
C SER A 48 0.65 -22.67 7.20
N PRO A 49 1.57 -22.98 6.27
CA PRO A 49 1.43 -22.55 4.88
C PRO A 49 0.18 -23.19 4.26
N PRO A 50 -0.56 -22.46 3.39
CA PRO A 50 -1.77 -22.97 2.74
C PRO A 50 -1.48 -24.10 1.73
N GLN A 51 -0.23 -24.23 1.30
CA GLN A 51 0.25 -25.27 0.40
C GLN A 51 1.74 -25.57 0.70
N PRO A 52 2.26 -26.73 0.31
CA PRO A 52 3.67 -27.04 0.46
C PRO A 52 4.56 -25.99 -0.24
N THR A 53 5.61 -25.56 0.43
CA THR A 53 6.60 -24.61 -0.09
C THR A 53 7.99 -25.22 -0.08
N VAL A 54 8.90 -24.62 -0.85
CA VAL A 54 10.32 -24.96 -0.85
C VAL A 54 11.14 -23.68 -0.86
N GLN A 55 12.31 -23.73 -0.27
CA GLN A 55 13.28 -22.65 -0.40
C GLN A 55 13.85 -22.65 -1.83
N ARG A 56 13.75 -21.47 -2.50
CA ARG A 56 14.20 -21.27 -3.89
C ARG A 56 15.54 -20.55 -3.96
N GLU A 57 15.81 -19.70 -3.00
CA GLU A 57 17.02 -18.88 -2.96
C GLU A 57 17.76 -19.06 -1.64
N ILE A 58 19.05 -18.80 -1.66
CA ILE A 58 19.86 -18.71 -0.42
C ILE A 58 19.36 -17.55 0.43
N CYS A 59 19.48 -17.69 1.74
CA CYS A 59 19.10 -16.60 2.65
C CYS A 59 19.94 -15.34 2.41
N ALA A 60 19.32 -14.20 2.65
CA ALA A 60 19.99 -12.90 2.54
C ALA A 60 21.23 -12.83 3.45
N LEU A 61 22.26 -12.17 2.97
CA LEU A 61 23.50 -11.96 3.71
C LEU A 61 23.50 -10.56 4.35
N PRO A 62 23.26 -10.44 5.66
CA PRO A 62 23.30 -9.17 6.34
C PRO A 62 24.73 -8.59 6.35
N SER A 63 24.87 -7.31 6.08
CA SER A 63 26.14 -6.61 6.10
C SER A 63 26.01 -5.23 6.78
N LEU A 64 27.12 -4.76 7.33
CA LEU A 64 27.27 -3.40 7.82
C LEU A 64 28.29 -2.69 6.92
N THR A 65 27.78 -1.93 5.96
CA THR A 65 28.61 -1.14 5.07
C THR A 65 28.99 0.16 5.78
N ARG A 66 30.27 0.51 5.76
CA ARG A 66 30.76 1.79 6.29
C ARG A 66 30.60 2.86 5.21
N ASP A 67 29.98 3.98 5.56
CA ASP A 67 30.11 5.18 4.76
C ASP A 67 31.50 5.78 5.01
N ALA A 68 32.14 6.34 3.99
CA ALA A 68 33.45 6.91 4.06
C ALA A 68 33.58 8.08 5.08
N ASP A 69 32.43 8.66 5.49
CA ASP A 69 32.37 9.85 6.36
C ASP A 69 31.82 9.59 7.77
N SER A 70 31.43 8.35 8.14
CA SER A 70 30.81 8.11 9.45
C SER A 70 31.74 7.33 10.40
N SER A 71 32.51 8.02 11.16
CA SER A 71 33.15 7.47 12.39
C SER A 71 32.09 7.18 13.51
N THR A 72 30.86 7.64 13.34
CA THR A 72 29.70 7.37 14.20
C THR A 72 28.44 7.39 13.31
N ALA A 73 28.03 6.24 12.78
CA ALA A 73 26.75 6.13 12.09
C ALA A 73 25.61 6.43 13.08
N SER A 74 25.08 7.65 13.01
CA SER A 74 23.86 7.97 13.75
C SER A 74 22.73 7.07 13.25
N SER A 75 22.10 6.33 14.15
CA SER A 75 20.90 5.59 13.84
C SER A 75 19.82 6.57 13.34
N GLN A 76 18.96 6.13 12.39
CA GLN A 76 17.75 6.86 11.98
C GLN A 76 16.85 7.24 13.16
N LEU A 77 17.02 6.58 14.32
CA LEU A 77 16.27 6.85 15.55
C LEU A 77 16.85 8.00 16.40
N SER A 78 18.02 8.55 16.04
CA SER A 78 18.71 9.55 16.87
C SER A 78 17.93 10.84 17.09
N GLY A 79 17.05 11.23 16.14
CA GLY A 79 16.20 12.42 16.25
C GLY A 79 14.93 12.24 17.10
N LEU A 80 14.70 11.06 17.71
CA LEU A 80 13.45 10.75 18.41
C LEU A 80 13.50 11.00 19.93
N ASP A 81 14.56 11.60 20.46
CA ASP A 81 14.75 11.87 21.90
C ASP A 81 14.47 10.66 22.82
N LEU A 82 14.77 9.43 22.35
CA LEU A 82 14.48 8.20 23.08
C LEU A 82 15.02 8.17 24.51
N PRO A 83 16.20 8.73 24.85
CA PRO A 83 16.67 8.78 26.24
C PRO A 83 15.72 9.56 27.17
N GLN A 84 15.01 10.60 26.69
CA GLN A 84 14.03 11.33 27.47
C GLN A 84 12.71 10.54 27.58
N VAL A 85 12.29 9.92 26.47
CA VAL A 85 11.13 9.03 26.41
C VAL A 85 11.27 7.89 27.43
N TRP A 86 12.44 7.25 27.51
CA TRP A 86 12.68 6.11 28.40
C TRP A 86 12.73 6.47 29.89
N LYS A 87 12.83 7.73 30.25
CA LYS A 87 12.56 8.18 31.65
C LYS A 87 11.08 8.05 32.02
N LEU A 88 10.19 8.07 31.03
CA LEU A 88 8.74 7.97 31.22
C LEU A 88 8.23 6.53 31.05
N THR A 89 8.68 5.85 30.02
CA THR A 89 8.29 4.46 29.69
C THR A 89 9.25 3.83 28.70
N ARG A 90 9.46 2.51 28.80
CA ARG A 90 10.21 1.69 27.84
C ARG A 90 9.31 0.65 27.12
N GLY A 91 7.98 0.75 27.29
CA GLY A 91 7.02 -0.17 26.69
C GLY A 91 6.76 -1.45 27.50
N SER A 92 7.22 -1.51 28.76
CA SER A 92 7.06 -2.71 29.60
C SER A 92 5.59 -3.14 29.72
N GLY A 93 5.35 -4.46 29.72
CA GLY A 93 4.01 -5.06 29.78
C GLY A 93 3.27 -5.10 28.44
N GLN A 94 3.83 -4.52 27.37
CA GLN A 94 3.23 -4.59 26.03
C GLN A 94 3.81 -5.74 25.21
N ARG A 95 2.98 -6.30 24.33
CA ARG A 95 3.33 -7.36 23.39
C ARG A 95 3.15 -6.85 21.97
N VAL A 96 4.22 -6.85 21.19
CA VAL A 96 4.19 -6.40 19.79
C VAL A 96 4.35 -7.61 18.89
N ALA A 97 3.34 -7.88 18.05
CA ALA A 97 3.47 -8.89 17.02
C ALA A 97 4.16 -8.29 15.79
N VAL A 98 5.17 -8.97 15.30
CA VAL A 98 5.86 -8.68 14.03
C VAL A 98 5.39 -9.69 13.01
N ILE A 99 4.50 -9.28 12.11
CA ILE A 99 4.03 -10.07 10.97
C ILE A 99 4.92 -9.68 9.76
N ASP A 100 5.90 -10.56 9.46
CA ASP A 100 6.96 -10.23 8.52
C ASP A 100 7.59 -11.52 7.95
N THR A 101 8.88 -11.50 7.65
CA THR A 101 9.67 -12.64 7.15
C THR A 101 10.18 -13.58 8.26
N GLY A 102 9.71 -13.38 9.50
CA GLY A 102 10.18 -14.04 10.71
C GLY A 102 11.14 -13.16 11.52
N VAL A 103 11.48 -13.59 12.72
CA VAL A 103 12.49 -12.93 13.58
C VAL A 103 13.46 -13.96 14.08
N SER A 104 14.72 -13.89 13.61
CA SER A 104 15.79 -14.79 14.09
C SER A 104 16.12 -14.51 15.56
N PRO A 105 16.48 -15.55 16.34
CA PRO A 105 16.96 -15.36 17.69
C PRO A 105 18.16 -14.39 17.73
N HIS A 106 18.08 -13.40 18.59
CA HIS A 106 19.14 -12.41 18.75
C HIS A 106 19.29 -12.02 20.23
N PRO A 107 20.51 -11.91 20.80
CA PRO A 107 20.73 -11.58 22.21
C PRO A 107 20.08 -10.28 22.67
N ARG A 108 19.91 -9.34 21.76
CA ARG A 108 19.26 -8.03 22.03
C ARG A 108 17.74 -8.06 21.83
N LEU A 109 17.16 -9.22 21.55
CA LEU A 109 15.72 -9.48 21.49
C LEU A 109 15.34 -10.65 22.43
N PRO A 110 15.68 -10.56 23.73
CA PRO A 110 15.57 -11.70 24.66
C PRO A 110 14.14 -12.14 24.92
N ASN A 111 13.16 -11.27 24.68
CA ASN A 111 11.75 -11.50 24.97
C ASN A 111 10.93 -11.75 23.69
N THR A 112 11.47 -12.52 22.75
CA THR A 112 10.76 -12.88 21.51
C THR A 112 10.17 -14.27 21.64
N ALA A 113 8.85 -14.37 21.48
CA ALA A 113 8.11 -15.63 21.42
C ALA A 113 7.80 -15.99 19.97
N ALA A 114 7.84 -17.28 19.66
CA ALA A 114 7.36 -17.82 18.39
C ALA A 114 5.83 -17.69 18.31
N GLY A 115 5.32 -17.14 17.21
CA GLY A 115 3.89 -16.90 16.94
C GLY A 115 3.36 -17.70 15.75
N GLY A 116 4.25 -18.40 15.02
CA GLY A 116 3.86 -19.29 13.93
C GLY A 116 4.48 -18.95 12.57
N ASP A 117 4.37 -19.90 11.66
CA ASP A 117 4.96 -19.83 10.32
C ASP A 117 3.91 -20.18 9.27
N TYR A 118 3.63 -19.21 8.38
CA TYR A 118 2.74 -19.36 7.23
C TYR A 118 3.51 -19.57 5.91
N VAL A 119 4.84 -19.65 5.98
CA VAL A 119 5.72 -19.82 4.82
C VAL A 119 6.24 -21.25 4.71
N PHE A 120 6.62 -21.85 5.85
CA PHE A 120 7.23 -23.18 5.88
C PHE A 120 6.82 -23.93 7.17
N THR A 121 7.46 -25.08 7.45
CA THR A 121 7.20 -25.90 8.63
C THR A 121 8.00 -25.40 9.84
N GLY A 122 7.97 -24.10 10.13
CA GLY A 122 8.67 -23.49 11.25
C GLY A 122 7.71 -23.00 12.34
N ASP A 123 8.25 -22.21 13.25
CA ASP A 123 7.54 -21.59 14.36
C ASP A 123 7.52 -20.03 14.28
N GLY A 124 8.10 -19.48 13.21
CA GLY A 124 8.26 -18.03 13.02
C GLY A 124 9.60 -17.47 13.51
N ALA A 125 10.42 -18.25 14.21
CA ALA A 125 11.73 -17.83 14.72
C ALA A 125 12.88 -17.99 13.69
N GLN A 126 12.55 -17.97 12.40
CA GLN A 126 13.50 -18.12 11.30
C GLN A 126 13.27 -16.99 10.29
N ASP A 127 14.32 -16.23 10.00
CA ASP A 127 14.27 -15.11 9.08
C ASP A 127 15.35 -15.28 8.00
N CYS A 128 14.99 -15.89 6.89
CA CYS A 128 15.87 -16.11 5.74
C CYS A 128 16.06 -14.84 4.90
N ASP A 129 15.13 -13.92 4.98
CA ASP A 129 15.14 -12.66 4.25
C ASP A 129 15.91 -11.55 4.99
N GLY A 130 16.04 -11.65 6.33
CA GLY A 130 16.70 -10.66 7.19
C GLY A 130 15.88 -9.40 7.47
N HIS A 131 14.70 -9.29 6.88
CA HIS A 131 13.86 -8.10 6.99
C HIS A 131 13.12 -8.04 8.33
N GLY A 132 12.44 -9.11 8.74
CA GLY A 132 11.66 -9.13 9.98
C GLY A 132 12.51 -8.97 11.23
N THR A 133 13.75 -9.50 11.23
CA THR A 133 14.70 -9.29 12.34
C THR A 133 15.13 -7.83 12.44
N ALA A 134 15.37 -7.17 11.30
CA ALA A 134 15.66 -5.74 11.28
C ALA A 134 14.47 -4.91 11.78
N VAL A 135 13.23 -5.24 11.36
CA VAL A 135 11.98 -4.63 11.85
C VAL A 135 11.84 -4.82 13.36
N ALA A 136 12.04 -6.04 13.87
CA ALA A 136 12.01 -6.35 15.31
C ALA A 136 13.05 -5.55 16.10
N GLY A 137 14.25 -5.37 15.53
CA GLY A 137 15.31 -4.56 16.13
C GLY A 137 14.93 -3.09 16.28
N ILE A 138 14.27 -2.48 15.29
CA ILE A 138 13.77 -1.11 15.38
C ILE A 138 12.72 -0.97 16.50
N ILE A 139 11.85 -1.97 16.66
CA ILE A 139 10.84 -1.95 17.72
C ILE A 139 11.49 -2.11 19.10
N ALA A 140 12.33 -3.15 19.30
CA ALA A 140 12.56 -3.71 20.63
C ALA A 140 14.02 -4.00 20.99
N ALA A 141 15.00 -3.67 20.14
CA ALA A 141 16.39 -3.98 20.47
C ALA A 141 16.78 -3.41 21.84
N ALA A 142 17.23 -4.28 22.73
CA ALA A 142 17.85 -3.86 23.97
C ALA A 142 19.14 -3.07 23.68
N THR A 143 19.51 -2.13 24.54
CA THR A 143 20.79 -1.42 24.49
C THR A 143 21.92 -2.44 24.57
N ASP A 144 22.99 -2.25 23.80
CA ASP A 144 24.18 -3.09 23.92
C ASP A 144 24.74 -2.99 25.36
N PRO A 145 24.90 -4.10 26.07
CA PRO A 145 25.40 -4.09 27.45
C PRO A 145 26.83 -3.53 27.55
N ASN A 146 27.62 -3.62 26.50
CA ASN A 146 28.98 -3.10 26.46
C ASN A 146 29.05 -1.65 25.95
N HIS A 147 27.91 -1.05 25.58
CA HIS A 147 27.82 0.29 24.97
C HIS A 147 28.77 0.48 23.77
N ALA A 148 29.08 -0.62 23.05
CA ALA A 148 29.96 -0.59 21.89
C ALA A 148 29.33 0.05 20.66
N ASP A 149 27.99 0.06 20.62
CA ASP A 149 27.19 0.82 19.63
C ASP A 149 26.10 1.64 20.32
N GLY A 150 25.69 2.72 19.70
CA GLY A 150 24.64 3.61 20.23
C GLY A 150 23.21 3.17 19.85
N PHE A 151 23.01 2.00 19.24
CA PHE A 151 21.73 1.54 18.77
C PHE A 151 20.87 0.95 19.89
N SER A 152 19.58 1.24 19.86
CA SER A 152 18.52 0.60 20.64
C SER A 152 17.20 0.73 19.90
N GLY A 153 16.28 -0.19 20.11
CA GLY A 153 14.91 -0.07 19.58
C GLY A 153 14.12 1.03 20.29
N VAL A 154 13.00 1.42 19.70
CA VAL A 154 12.13 2.50 20.22
C VAL A 154 11.54 2.11 21.59
N ALA A 155 11.11 0.87 21.77
CA ALA A 155 10.45 0.35 22.96
C ALA A 155 11.18 -0.91 23.51
N PRO A 156 12.38 -0.78 24.07
CA PRO A 156 13.21 -1.93 24.44
C PRO A 156 12.67 -2.75 25.62
N GLY A 157 11.58 -2.34 26.24
CA GLY A 157 10.92 -3.06 27.32
C GLY A 157 9.75 -3.93 26.90
N VAL A 158 9.41 -3.99 25.61
CA VAL A 158 8.32 -4.86 25.11
C VAL A 158 8.75 -6.30 24.97
N SER A 159 7.77 -7.21 24.92
CA SER A 159 7.96 -8.56 24.40
C SER A 159 7.46 -8.62 22.95
N LEU A 160 8.11 -9.47 22.14
CA LEU A 160 7.74 -9.66 20.74
C LEU A 160 7.04 -10.99 20.52
N ILE A 161 6.17 -11.03 19.52
CA ILE A 161 5.62 -12.27 18.95
C ILE A 161 6.04 -12.27 17.47
N SER A 162 6.87 -13.24 17.08
CA SER A 162 7.33 -13.39 15.71
C SER A 162 6.37 -14.25 14.91
N ILE A 163 5.80 -13.71 13.83
CA ILE A 163 4.95 -14.44 12.89
C ILE A 163 5.56 -14.33 11.50
N ARG A 164 6.02 -15.43 10.95
CA ARG A 164 6.54 -15.51 9.60
C ARG A 164 5.38 -15.65 8.63
N GLN A 165 5.03 -14.56 7.91
CA GLN A 165 3.90 -14.53 6.98
C GLN A 165 4.34 -14.53 5.52
N SER A 166 5.53 -14.02 5.22
CA SER A 166 6.04 -13.90 3.87
C SER A 166 7.54 -14.22 3.79
N SER A 167 8.00 -14.50 2.59
CA SER A 167 9.43 -14.63 2.27
C SER A 167 9.64 -14.46 0.78
N THR A 168 10.69 -13.75 0.38
CA THR A 168 11.14 -13.68 -1.02
C THR A 168 11.97 -14.91 -1.41
N LYS A 169 12.40 -15.72 -0.43
CA LYS A 169 13.30 -16.85 -0.59
C LYS A 169 12.59 -18.19 -0.77
N PHE A 170 11.28 -18.22 -0.54
CA PHE A 170 10.44 -19.41 -0.65
C PHE A 170 9.43 -19.25 -1.77
N GLY A 171 8.98 -20.36 -2.33
CA GLY A 171 7.92 -20.41 -3.34
C GLY A 171 7.10 -21.67 -3.23
N ALA A 172 5.96 -21.74 -3.91
CA ALA A 172 5.11 -22.91 -3.94
C ALA A 172 5.88 -24.13 -4.50
N ALA A 173 5.78 -25.25 -3.84
CA ALA A 173 6.49 -26.46 -4.28
C ALA A 173 6.01 -26.96 -5.65
N ALA A 174 4.70 -26.80 -5.92
CA ALA A 174 4.06 -27.23 -7.17
C ALA A 174 4.35 -26.32 -8.37
N ASP A 175 4.80 -25.08 -8.16
CA ASP A 175 5.05 -24.13 -9.24
C ASP A 175 6.50 -23.57 -9.16
N PRO A 176 7.43 -24.12 -9.94
CA PRO A 176 8.82 -23.67 -9.97
C PRO A 176 9.02 -22.25 -10.47
N SER A 177 8.05 -21.66 -11.16
CA SER A 177 8.14 -20.31 -11.73
C SER A 177 7.83 -19.23 -10.71
N THR A 178 7.20 -19.57 -9.57
CA THR A 178 6.89 -18.61 -8.51
C THR A 178 8.12 -18.36 -7.63
N SER A 179 8.49 -17.09 -7.50
CA SER A 179 9.40 -16.58 -6.47
C SER A 179 8.62 -15.69 -5.51
N GLY A 180 8.90 -15.86 -4.21
CA GLY A 180 8.16 -15.20 -3.17
C GLY A 180 6.93 -16.01 -2.72
N PHE A 181 6.61 -15.88 -1.43
CA PHE A 181 5.47 -16.51 -0.78
C PHE A 181 4.87 -15.56 0.26
N GLY A 182 3.55 -15.54 0.31
CA GLY A 182 2.74 -14.67 1.15
C GLY A 182 1.67 -13.97 0.32
N ASP A 183 0.46 -13.88 0.88
CA ASP A 183 -0.70 -13.28 0.25
C ASP A 183 -1.62 -12.60 1.30
N VAL A 184 -2.70 -11.99 0.86
CA VAL A 184 -3.64 -11.30 1.75
C VAL A 184 -4.42 -12.27 2.65
N ASP A 185 -4.62 -13.53 2.24
CA ASP A 185 -5.31 -14.53 3.04
C ASP A 185 -4.43 -15.06 4.17
N THR A 186 -3.15 -15.31 3.91
CA THR A 186 -2.17 -15.64 4.96
C THR A 186 -1.95 -14.47 5.90
N MET A 187 -1.97 -13.23 5.39
CA MET A 187 -1.94 -12.02 6.22
C MET A 187 -3.15 -11.94 7.15
N ALA A 188 -4.35 -12.19 6.66
CA ALA A 188 -5.56 -12.22 7.48
C ALA A 188 -5.47 -13.23 8.63
N ARG A 189 -4.97 -14.43 8.35
CA ARG A 189 -4.72 -15.48 9.38
C ARG A 189 -3.65 -15.06 10.37
N ALA A 190 -2.55 -14.44 9.90
CA ALA A 190 -1.49 -13.93 10.76
C ALA A 190 -1.98 -12.82 11.70
N VAL A 191 -2.79 -11.87 11.21
CA VAL A 191 -3.43 -10.83 12.03
C VAL A 191 -4.35 -11.45 13.08
N ARG A 192 -5.18 -12.44 12.68
CA ARG A 192 -6.04 -13.17 13.62
C ARG A 192 -5.20 -13.86 14.70
N THR A 193 -4.15 -14.57 14.32
CA THR A 193 -3.25 -15.25 15.26
C THR A 193 -2.56 -14.27 16.20
N ALA A 194 -2.02 -13.15 15.70
CA ALA A 194 -1.40 -12.11 16.53
C ALA A 194 -2.36 -11.58 17.59
N ALA A 195 -3.59 -11.29 17.18
CA ALA A 195 -4.66 -10.80 18.06
C ALA A 195 -5.06 -11.83 19.12
N ASP A 196 -5.16 -13.12 18.75
CA ASP A 196 -5.49 -14.20 19.69
C ASP A 196 -4.36 -14.55 20.64
N LEU A 197 -3.09 -14.37 20.23
CA LEU A 197 -1.92 -14.44 21.10
C LEU A 197 -1.78 -13.24 22.05
N GLY A 198 -2.71 -12.29 22.00
CA GLY A 198 -2.78 -11.14 22.90
C GLY A 198 -1.76 -10.05 22.59
N ALA A 199 -1.43 -9.85 21.30
CA ALA A 199 -0.68 -8.69 20.87
C ALA A 199 -1.47 -7.40 21.20
N SER A 200 -0.82 -6.44 21.85
CA SER A 200 -1.38 -5.11 22.08
C SER A 200 -1.08 -4.16 20.91
N VAL A 201 -0.05 -4.48 20.13
CA VAL A 201 0.33 -3.81 18.88
C VAL A 201 0.66 -4.87 17.84
N ILE A 202 0.24 -4.68 16.61
CA ILE A 202 0.54 -5.54 15.46
C ILE A 202 1.27 -4.70 14.42
N ASN A 203 2.50 -5.06 14.10
CA ASN A 203 3.28 -4.43 13.03
C ASN A 203 3.17 -5.26 11.76
N ILE A 204 2.78 -4.61 10.65
CA ILE A 204 2.70 -5.19 9.31
C ILE A 204 3.59 -4.35 8.39
N SER A 205 4.77 -4.87 8.05
CA SER A 205 5.72 -4.14 7.19
C SER A 205 5.64 -4.56 5.72
N SER A 206 4.73 -5.46 5.36
CA SER A 206 4.47 -5.90 3.98
C SER A 206 3.09 -5.44 3.52
N VAL A 207 2.98 -5.10 2.23
CA VAL A 207 1.74 -4.64 1.60
C VAL A 207 1.52 -5.32 0.26
N ALA A 208 0.25 -5.47 -0.13
CA ALA A 208 -0.15 -5.84 -1.47
C ALA A 208 -0.62 -4.59 -2.22
N CYS A 209 0.00 -4.31 -3.37
CA CYS A 209 -0.33 -3.16 -4.20
C CYS A 209 -0.91 -3.62 -5.54
N VAL A 210 -2.08 -3.14 -5.90
CA VAL A 210 -2.70 -3.41 -7.19
C VAL A 210 -3.22 -2.12 -7.83
N ARG A 211 -3.26 -2.07 -9.15
CA ARG A 211 -3.89 -0.94 -9.85
C ARG A 211 -5.39 -0.96 -9.61
N THR A 212 -6.00 0.21 -9.48
CA THR A 212 -7.47 0.37 -9.45
C THR A 212 -8.11 -0.37 -10.62
N GLY A 213 -9.18 -1.11 -10.34
CA GLY A 213 -9.84 -1.95 -11.34
C GLY A 213 -9.27 -3.37 -11.47
N SER A 214 -8.12 -3.66 -10.85
CA SER A 214 -7.65 -5.04 -10.68
C SER A 214 -8.39 -5.71 -9.53
N ALA A 215 -8.65 -7.02 -9.65
CA ALA A 215 -9.30 -7.76 -8.58
C ALA A 215 -8.36 -7.95 -7.39
N LEU A 216 -8.74 -7.43 -6.23
CA LEU A 216 -8.14 -7.74 -4.94
C LEU A 216 -9.29 -8.08 -3.98
N ASP A 217 -9.42 -9.34 -3.60
CA ASP A 217 -10.36 -9.74 -2.55
C ASP A 217 -9.62 -9.90 -1.23
N ASP A 218 -9.60 -8.84 -0.43
CA ASP A 218 -8.97 -8.81 0.89
C ASP A 218 -10.01 -8.63 2.03
N ARG A 219 -11.28 -8.97 1.78
CA ARG A 219 -12.36 -8.87 2.79
C ARG A 219 -12.07 -9.72 4.02
N THR A 220 -11.42 -10.86 3.85
CA THR A 220 -10.94 -11.71 4.95
C THR A 220 -9.94 -10.96 5.84
N LEU A 221 -9.04 -10.18 5.22
CA LEU A 221 -8.11 -9.33 5.96
C LEU A 221 -8.83 -8.18 6.65
N GLY A 222 -9.78 -7.51 5.98
CA GLY A 222 -10.62 -6.48 6.61
C GLY A 222 -11.34 -6.97 7.86
N ALA A 223 -11.90 -8.19 7.82
CA ALA A 223 -12.54 -8.82 8.99
C ALA A 223 -11.52 -9.09 10.13
N ALA A 224 -10.32 -9.54 9.80
CA ALA A 224 -9.26 -9.79 10.79
C ALA A 224 -8.74 -8.48 11.43
N LEU A 225 -8.62 -7.40 10.66
CA LEU A 225 -8.25 -6.07 11.15
C LEU A 225 -9.31 -5.51 12.10
N SER A 226 -10.59 -5.57 11.71
CA SER A 226 -11.71 -5.18 12.59
C SER A 226 -11.71 -5.97 13.89
N TYR A 227 -11.52 -7.28 13.81
CA TYR A 227 -11.40 -8.13 15.00
C TYR A 227 -10.23 -7.73 15.90
N ALA A 228 -9.06 -7.48 15.34
CA ALA A 228 -7.88 -7.08 16.10
C ALA A 228 -8.11 -5.74 16.84
N VAL A 229 -8.70 -4.76 16.16
CA VAL A 229 -8.90 -3.41 16.71
C VAL A 229 -10.10 -3.35 17.65
N ASP A 230 -11.28 -3.81 17.20
CA ASP A 230 -12.53 -3.57 17.92
C ASP A 230 -12.83 -4.65 18.96
N VAL A 231 -12.35 -5.88 18.79
CA VAL A 231 -12.59 -6.98 19.73
C VAL A 231 -11.40 -7.20 20.65
N LYS A 232 -10.17 -7.18 20.11
CA LYS A 232 -8.94 -7.44 20.89
C LYS A 232 -8.24 -6.18 21.35
N ASN A 233 -8.70 -5.01 20.93
CA ASN A 233 -8.14 -3.72 21.29
C ASN A 233 -6.64 -3.61 20.94
N ALA A 234 -6.19 -4.19 19.85
CA ALA A 234 -4.82 -4.12 19.36
C ALA A 234 -4.65 -2.95 18.39
N VAL A 235 -3.59 -2.17 18.54
CA VAL A 235 -3.19 -1.16 17.55
C VAL A 235 -2.55 -1.87 16.37
N VAL A 236 -3.06 -1.65 15.16
CA VAL A 236 -2.45 -2.20 13.94
C VAL A 236 -1.72 -1.09 13.20
N VAL A 237 -0.43 -1.30 12.93
CA VAL A 237 0.43 -0.35 12.22
C VAL A 237 0.90 -1.01 10.93
N THR A 238 0.80 -0.29 9.82
CA THR A 238 1.23 -0.80 8.51
C THR A 238 2.10 0.19 7.75
N ALA A 239 2.93 -0.33 6.84
CA ALA A 239 3.69 0.47 5.90
C ALA A 239 2.78 1.07 4.82
N ALA A 240 3.12 2.27 4.33
CA ALA A 240 2.39 2.90 3.21
C ALA A 240 2.65 2.23 1.86
N GLY A 241 3.74 1.46 1.75
CA GLY A 241 4.24 0.90 0.50
C GLY A 241 5.33 1.75 -0.13
N ASN A 242 6.10 1.13 -1.01
CA ASN A 242 7.23 1.78 -1.69
C ASN A 242 7.01 1.75 -3.21
N THR A 243 7.28 2.88 -3.87
CA THR A 243 7.33 2.96 -5.33
C THR A 243 8.73 2.63 -5.85
N GLY A 244 8.84 2.14 -7.07
CA GLY A 244 10.13 1.86 -7.72
C GLY A 244 10.34 0.38 -8.01
N ALA A 245 11.54 0.02 -8.43
CA ALA A 245 11.98 -1.27 -8.98
C ALA A 245 11.28 -2.52 -8.41
N GLY A 246 10.20 -2.97 -9.09
CA GLY A 246 9.52 -4.22 -8.77
C GLY A 246 8.58 -4.19 -7.56
N GLN A 247 8.33 -3.02 -6.97
CA GLN A 247 7.43 -2.82 -5.85
C GLN A 247 6.06 -2.28 -6.31
N CYS A 248 5.42 -1.42 -5.51
CA CYS A 248 4.12 -0.87 -5.88
C CYS A 248 4.19 -0.04 -7.18
N PRO A 249 3.14 -0.08 -8.02
CA PRO A 249 3.00 0.85 -9.13
C PRO A 249 3.07 2.30 -8.66
N ALA A 250 3.64 3.19 -9.47
CA ALA A 250 3.69 4.61 -9.15
C ALA A 250 2.27 5.21 -9.08
N GLN A 251 2.07 6.14 -8.16
CA GLN A 251 0.86 6.91 -7.96
C GLN A 251 1.20 8.40 -7.92
N GLN A 252 0.24 9.25 -8.25
CA GLN A 252 0.43 10.70 -8.18
C GLN A 252 0.66 11.14 -6.72
N PRO A 253 1.57 12.10 -6.47
CA PRO A 253 1.86 12.56 -5.12
C PRO A 253 0.66 13.16 -4.37
N GLU A 254 -0.30 13.71 -5.09
CA GLU A 254 -1.51 14.36 -4.55
C GLU A 254 -2.74 13.44 -4.58
N ALA A 255 -2.52 12.12 -4.55
CA ALA A 255 -3.60 11.14 -4.62
C ALA A 255 -4.62 11.31 -3.49
N THR A 256 -5.89 11.38 -3.87
CA THR A 256 -7.06 11.39 -2.99
C THR A 256 -7.86 10.10 -3.17
N TRP A 257 -8.88 9.86 -2.37
CA TRP A 257 -9.78 8.72 -2.54
C TRP A 257 -10.42 8.67 -3.94
N ASP A 258 -10.68 9.83 -4.55
CA ASP A 258 -11.28 9.95 -5.88
C ASP A 258 -10.27 9.82 -7.03
N SER A 259 -8.97 10.03 -6.76
CA SER A 259 -7.94 10.09 -7.80
C SER A 259 -6.87 8.98 -7.67
N ALA A 260 -6.92 8.17 -6.62
CA ALA A 260 -5.96 7.09 -6.42
C ALA A 260 -6.04 6.05 -7.55
N THR A 261 -4.88 5.71 -8.11
CA THR A 261 -4.73 4.74 -9.21
C THR A 261 -4.16 3.41 -8.76
N VAL A 262 -3.76 3.33 -7.49
CA VAL A 262 -3.22 2.14 -6.83
C VAL A 262 -3.98 1.94 -5.53
N VAL A 263 -4.35 0.69 -5.25
CA VAL A 263 -4.89 0.23 -3.97
C VAL A 263 -3.77 -0.43 -3.19
N VAL A 264 -3.68 -0.15 -1.91
CA VAL A 264 -2.66 -0.71 -1.01
C VAL A 264 -3.35 -1.40 0.17
N SER A 265 -3.29 -2.72 0.21
CA SER A 265 -3.79 -3.51 1.34
C SER A 265 -2.63 -3.89 2.27
N PRO A 266 -2.76 -3.73 3.61
CA PRO A 266 -3.95 -3.34 4.35
C PRO A 266 -4.17 -1.83 4.52
N ALA A 267 -3.27 -0.96 4.02
CA ALA A 267 -3.26 0.49 4.28
C ALA A 267 -4.62 1.18 4.00
N TRP A 268 -5.35 0.77 2.95
CA TRP A 268 -6.64 1.37 2.61
C TRP A 268 -7.77 1.11 3.63
N TYR A 269 -7.60 0.17 4.57
CA TYR A 269 -8.51 0.01 5.72
C TYR A 269 -8.24 1.05 6.81
N ASP A 270 -8.25 2.31 6.45
CA ASP A 270 -7.87 3.50 7.22
C ASP A 270 -8.53 3.58 8.62
N ASP A 271 -9.76 3.09 8.75
CA ASP A 271 -10.45 2.99 10.05
C ASP A 271 -9.81 1.98 11.03
N TYR A 272 -8.97 1.06 10.56
CA TYR A 272 -8.47 -0.08 11.34
C TYR A 272 -6.95 -0.15 11.43
N VAL A 273 -6.25 0.58 10.59
CA VAL A 273 -4.78 0.58 10.59
C VAL A 273 -4.24 1.99 10.72
N LEU A 274 -3.06 2.12 11.29
CA LEU A 274 -2.25 3.34 11.28
C LEU A 274 -1.18 3.18 10.21
N THR A 275 -1.35 3.86 9.09
CA THR A 275 -0.47 3.74 7.93
C THR A 275 0.68 4.72 8.00
N VAL A 276 1.91 4.21 7.79
CA VAL A 276 3.14 4.96 8.03
C VAL A 276 3.91 5.19 6.74
N GLY A 277 4.09 6.46 6.39
CA GLY A 277 5.03 6.94 5.39
C GLY A 277 6.47 7.00 5.90
N SER A 278 7.44 7.19 5.00
CA SER A 278 8.85 7.32 5.34
C SER A 278 9.34 8.74 5.15
N VAL A 279 10.22 9.18 6.06
CA VAL A 279 10.99 10.42 5.92
C VAL A 279 12.49 10.14 5.99
N ASN A 280 13.28 11.04 5.40
CA ASN A 280 14.74 11.05 5.51
C ASN A 280 15.19 11.69 6.84
N ALA A 281 16.52 11.82 7.05
CA ALA A 281 17.11 12.40 8.25
C ALA A 281 16.77 13.90 8.46
N HIS A 282 16.26 14.58 7.44
CA HIS A 282 15.84 16.00 7.51
C HIS A 282 14.34 16.15 7.77
N GLY A 283 13.61 15.05 7.89
CA GLY A 283 12.13 15.05 8.04
C GLY A 283 11.38 15.25 6.73
N GLU A 284 12.07 15.22 5.58
CA GLU A 284 11.43 15.33 4.26
C GLU A 284 10.86 13.98 3.82
N PRO A 285 9.72 13.95 3.12
CA PRO A 285 9.13 12.70 2.61
C PRO A 285 10.12 11.95 1.73
N SER A 286 10.35 10.67 2.02
CA SER A 286 11.17 9.79 1.19
C SER A 286 10.57 9.65 -0.21
N SER A 287 11.41 9.73 -1.24
CA SER A 287 10.97 9.70 -2.65
C SER A 287 10.27 8.40 -3.05
N PHE A 288 10.52 7.31 -2.32
CA PHE A 288 9.90 6.01 -2.54
C PHE A 288 8.57 5.82 -1.81
N THR A 289 8.20 6.69 -0.87
CA THR A 289 6.90 6.56 -0.18
C THR A 289 5.76 6.59 -1.20
N LEU A 290 4.95 5.55 -1.21
CA LEU A 290 3.74 5.52 -2.00
C LEU A 290 2.71 6.45 -1.37
N ALA A 291 2.39 7.54 -2.08
CA ALA A 291 1.39 8.49 -1.63
C ALA A 291 -0.01 7.86 -1.63
N GLY A 292 -0.85 8.23 -0.68
CA GLY A 292 -2.24 7.78 -0.65
C GLY A 292 -3.07 8.49 0.40
N PRO A 293 -4.40 8.55 0.22
CA PRO A 293 -5.30 9.22 1.16
C PRO A 293 -5.38 8.49 2.51
N TRP A 294 -4.85 7.29 2.61
CA TRP A 294 -4.79 6.44 3.80
C TRP A 294 -3.51 6.62 4.63
N VAL A 295 -2.56 7.48 4.21
CA VAL A 295 -1.35 7.71 5.01
C VAL A 295 -1.68 8.56 6.22
N ASP A 296 -1.40 8.04 7.42
CA ASP A 296 -1.75 8.69 8.69
C ASP A 296 -0.63 9.54 9.27
N VAL A 297 0.59 9.00 9.29
CA VAL A 297 1.79 9.64 9.85
C VAL A 297 3.05 9.19 9.11
N ALA A 298 4.19 9.78 9.44
CA ALA A 298 5.47 9.34 8.93
C ALA A 298 6.50 9.15 10.05
N ALA A 299 7.49 8.31 9.77
CA ALA A 299 8.63 8.09 10.65
C ALA A 299 9.92 7.87 9.83
N PRO A 300 11.11 7.96 10.44
CA PRO A 300 12.36 7.74 9.75
C PRO A 300 12.45 6.30 9.17
N GLY A 301 12.68 6.19 7.85
CA GLY A 301 12.78 4.91 7.15
C GLY A 301 13.89 4.89 6.08
N GLU A 302 14.83 5.83 6.12
CA GLU A 302 16.02 5.86 5.26
C GLU A 302 17.30 5.61 6.06
N ALA A 303 18.32 5.10 5.38
CA ALA A 303 19.64 4.82 5.97
C ALA A 303 19.55 4.03 7.28
N VAL A 304 18.70 3.01 7.30
CA VAL A 304 18.32 2.26 8.49
C VAL A 304 19.49 1.41 9.00
N ILE A 305 19.69 1.46 10.31
CA ILE A 305 20.57 0.56 11.07
C ILE A 305 19.68 -0.26 12.01
N SER A 306 19.88 -1.57 12.06
CA SER A 306 19.14 -2.46 12.97
C SER A 306 19.93 -3.73 13.29
N LEU A 307 19.23 -4.76 13.81
CA LEU A 307 19.81 -6.05 14.18
C LEU A 307 19.91 -6.98 12.98
N SER A 308 21.00 -7.72 12.90
CA SER A 308 21.25 -8.74 11.88
C SER A 308 20.44 -10.01 12.16
N SER A 309 19.89 -10.66 11.13
CA SER A 309 19.28 -11.99 11.23
C SER A 309 20.34 -13.11 11.43
N SER A 310 21.62 -12.80 11.31
CA SER A 310 22.70 -13.75 11.56
C SER A 310 23.80 -13.12 12.43
N GLY A 311 24.16 -13.85 13.51
CA GLY A 311 25.12 -13.35 14.51
C GLY A 311 24.58 -12.20 15.35
N ASN A 312 25.44 -11.56 16.12
CA ASN A 312 25.08 -10.55 17.13
C ASN A 312 25.42 -9.12 16.69
N ARG A 313 25.46 -8.86 15.39
CA ARG A 313 25.92 -7.57 14.82
C ARG A 313 24.76 -6.71 14.38
N LEU A 314 25.07 -5.43 14.17
CA LEU A 314 24.17 -4.53 13.45
C LEU A 314 24.22 -4.80 11.93
N VAL A 315 23.18 -4.38 11.25
CA VAL A 315 23.01 -4.45 9.80
C VAL A 315 22.48 -3.11 9.29
N ASN A 316 22.97 -2.68 8.12
CA ASN A 316 22.42 -1.55 7.37
C ASN A 316 22.23 -1.86 5.86
N ALA A 317 22.56 -3.10 5.45
CA ALA A 317 22.36 -3.56 4.09
C ALA A 317 22.14 -5.06 4.06
N LEU A 318 21.34 -5.54 3.11
CA LEU A 318 21.10 -6.96 2.84
C LEU A 318 21.69 -7.30 1.47
N GLY A 319 22.48 -8.38 1.43
CA GLY A 319 23.08 -8.89 0.21
C GLY A 319 22.05 -9.60 -0.68
N GLY A 320 22.11 -9.31 -1.96
CA GLY A 320 21.33 -9.95 -3.01
C GLY A 320 22.22 -10.23 -4.23
N PRO A 321 21.66 -10.77 -5.33
CA PRO A 321 22.42 -11.10 -6.54
C PRO A 321 23.15 -9.91 -7.16
N GLN A 322 22.70 -8.69 -6.91
CA GLN A 322 23.29 -7.44 -7.44
C GLN A 322 24.20 -6.72 -6.41
N GLY A 323 24.53 -7.38 -5.31
CA GLY A 323 25.29 -6.81 -4.22
C GLY A 323 24.46 -6.34 -3.04
N PRO A 324 25.09 -5.72 -2.00
CA PRO A 324 24.37 -5.24 -0.83
C PRO A 324 23.48 -4.04 -1.14
N THR A 325 22.22 -4.12 -0.77
CA THR A 325 21.25 -3.03 -0.86
C THR A 325 21.03 -2.45 0.54
N ARG A 326 21.16 -1.12 0.69
CA ARG A 326 20.91 -0.43 1.96
C ARG A 326 19.47 -0.59 2.41
N LEU A 327 19.29 -0.69 3.72
CA LEU A 327 17.99 -0.75 4.33
C LEU A 327 17.32 0.62 4.23
N SER A 328 16.25 0.69 3.45
CA SER A 328 15.38 1.86 3.32
C SER A 328 13.99 1.40 2.87
N GLY A 329 12.94 2.03 3.40
CA GLY A 329 11.57 1.69 3.07
C GLY A 329 10.56 2.11 4.13
N THR A 330 9.31 2.27 3.74
CA THR A 330 8.20 2.48 4.67
C THR A 330 8.04 1.30 5.63
N SER A 331 8.52 0.11 5.24
CA SER A 331 8.57 -1.09 6.07
C SER A 331 9.48 -0.96 7.30
N TYR A 332 10.45 -0.02 7.27
CA TYR A 332 11.31 0.31 8.41
C TYR A 332 10.83 1.56 9.18
N ALA A 333 9.94 2.36 8.60
CA ALA A 333 9.25 3.45 9.29
C ALA A 333 8.10 2.93 10.18
N ALA A 334 7.32 1.96 9.71
CA ALA A 334 6.22 1.35 10.45
C ALA A 334 6.62 0.81 11.84
N PRO A 335 7.74 0.08 12.01
CA PRO A 335 8.18 -0.39 13.34
C PRO A 335 8.52 0.74 14.33
N VAL A 336 8.94 1.91 13.87
CA VAL A 336 9.12 3.08 14.76
C VAL A 336 7.79 3.46 15.39
N VAL A 337 6.73 3.52 14.61
CA VAL A 337 5.38 3.84 15.06
C VAL A 337 4.78 2.70 15.91
N SER A 338 5.10 1.45 15.59
CA SER A 338 4.70 0.29 16.42
C SER A 338 5.33 0.35 17.81
N GLY A 339 6.62 0.72 17.87
CA GLY A 339 7.30 0.99 19.15
C GLY A 339 6.65 2.14 19.92
N LEU A 340 6.34 3.26 19.24
CA LEU A 340 5.63 4.40 19.83
C LEU A 340 4.25 4.00 20.37
N ALA A 341 3.48 3.23 19.62
CA ALA A 341 2.17 2.74 20.07
C ALA A 341 2.32 1.89 21.36
N ALA A 342 3.34 1.06 21.44
CA ALA A 342 3.62 0.27 22.64
C ALA A 342 4.05 1.14 23.84
N LEU A 343 4.86 2.19 23.61
CA LEU A 343 5.21 3.16 24.63
C LEU A 343 3.96 3.87 25.21
N ILE A 344 3.07 4.33 24.31
CA ILE A 344 1.80 4.98 24.72
C ILE A 344 0.93 4.01 25.53
N ARG A 345 0.76 2.79 25.06
CA ARG A 345 -0.06 1.77 25.76
C ARG A 345 0.51 1.40 27.14
N SER A 346 1.83 1.35 27.25
CA SER A 346 2.49 1.10 28.55
C SER A 346 2.25 2.24 29.55
N ARG A 347 2.26 3.48 29.10
CA ARG A 347 2.06 4.66 29.95
C ARG A 347 0.58 4.94 30.23
N PHE A 348 -0.27 4.76 29.23
CA PHE A 348 -1.70 5.10 29.26
C PHE A 348 -2.56 3.87 29.00
N ALA A 349 -2.50 2.90 29.90
CA ALA A 349 -3.11 1.58 29.74
C ALA A 349 -4.64 1.58 29.52
N LYS A 350 -5.32 2.70 29.79
CA LYS A 350 -6.77 2.83 29.61
C LYS A 350 -7.17 3.26 28.18
N LEU A 351 -6.21 3.69 27.36
CA LEU A 351 -6.52 4.10 26.00
C LEU A 351 -6.88 2.88 25.14
N THR A 352 -7.94 3.03 24.35
CA THR A 352 -8.29 2.05 23.32
C THR A 352 -7.30 2.11 22.13
N ALA A 353 -7.28 1.08 21.30
CA ALA A 353 -6.45 1.06 20.09
C ALA A 353 -6.69 2.31 19.22
N ARG A 354 -7.94 2.68 18.97
CA ARG A 354 -8.32 3.86 18.19
C ARG A 354 -7.85 5.17 18.84
N GLN A 355 -7.92 5.28 20.19
CA GLN A 355 -7.42 6.45 20.91
C GLN A 355 -5.89 6.56 20.85
N VAL A 356 -5.18 5.43 20.86
CA VAL A 356 -3.72 5.41 20.65
C VAL A 356 -3.38 5.89 19.24
N MET A 357 -4.03 5.36 18.20
CA MET A 357 -3.82 5.79 16.82
C MET A 357 -4.10 7.29 16.65
N GLN A 358 -5.24 7.77 17.18
CA GLN A 358 -5.58 9.19 17.13
C GLN A 358 -4.58 10.07 17.88
N ARG A 359 -4.05 9.60 19.02
CA ARG A 359 -3.04 10.32 19.78
C ARG A 359 -1.74 10.48 18.99
N ILE A 360 -1.29 9.42 18.33
CA ILE A 360 -0.10 9.48 17.47
C ILE A 360 -0.28 10.53 16.38
N LYS A 361 -1.43 10.54 15.71
CA LYS A 361 -1.76 11.55 14.69
C LYS A 361 -1.80 12.98 15.27
N ALA A 362 -2.44 13.16 16.41
CA ALA A 362 -2.64 14.47 17.03
C ALA A 362 -1.36 15.10 17.60
N THR A 363 -0.34 14.29 17.92
CA THR A 363 0.93 14.78 18.46
C THR A 363 2.06 14.87 17.43
N ALA A 364 1.79 14.49 16.19
CA ALA A 364 2.77 14.56 15.10
C ALA A 364 3.12 16.03 14.75
N HIS A 365 4.28 16.22 14.14
CA HIS A 365 4.67 17.52 13.57
C HIS A 365 3.93 17.74 12.25
N HIS A 366 2.82 18.46 12.31
CA HIS A 366 1.91 18.64 11.18
C HIS A 366 2.56 19.41 10.02
N PRO A 367 2.33 18.97 8.76
CA PRO A 367 2.67 19.78 7.59
C PRO A 367 1.82 21.06 7.55
N PRO A 368 2.22 22.10 6.76
CA PRO A 368 1.52 23.39 6.72
C PRO A 368 0.00 23.29 6.46
N ASP A 369 -0.41 22.35 5.61
CA ASP A 369 -1.82 22.11 5.27
C ASP A 369 -2.52 21.13 6.23
N GLY A 370 -1.86 20.74 7.34
CA GLY A 370 -2.37 19.84 8.36
C GLY A 370 -2.27 18.37 7.98
N TRP A 371 -2.18 18.01 6.68
CA TRP A 371 -2.06 16.65 6.17
C TRP A 371 -1.43 16.63 4.78
N ASP A 372 -0.68 15.57 4.47
CA ASP A 372 -0.01 15.33 3.18
C ASP A 372 -0.11 13.84 2.79
N PRO A 373 -0.34 13.47 1.51
CA PRO A 373 -0.50 12.08 1.09
C PRO A 373 0.70 11.16 1.31
N ARG A 374 1.89 11.66 1.61
CA ARG A 374 3.12 10.87 1.85
C ARG A 374 3.50 10.81 3.32
N VAL A 375 3.11 11.82 4.10
CA VAL A 375 3.47 11.89 5.53
C VAL A 375 2.25 11.93 6.45
N GLY A 376 1.05 11.96 5.92
CA GLY A 376 -0.18 12.03 6.71
C GLY A 376 -0.24 13.29 7.57
N ALA A 377 -0.55 13.14 8.86
CA ALA A 377 -0.51 14.20 9.84
C ALA A 377 0.92 14.67 10.18
N GLY A 378 1.94 14.06 9.57
CA GLY A 378 3.34 14.48 9.69
C GLY A 378 4.25 13.50 10.41
N LEU A 379 5.48 13.94 10.67
CA LEU A 379 6.49 13.18 11.39
C LEU A 379 6.06 12.95 12.87
N VAL A 380 6.12 11.71 13.34
CA VAL A 380 5.76 11.39 14.72
C VAL A 380 6.65 12.08 15.74
N ASP A 381 6.06 12.65 16.77
CA ASP A 381 6.75 13.16 17.95
C ASP A 381 6.60 12.15 19.11
N VAL A 382 7.63 11.35 19.31
CA VAL A 382 7.61 10.26 20.30
C VAL A 382 7.53 10.82 21.73
N LEU A 383 8.23 11.92 22.01
CA LEU A 383 8.25 12.52 23.34
C LEU A 383 6.89 13.19 23.65
N ALA A 384 6.35 13.99 22.74
CA ALA A 384 5.03 14.61 22.93
C ALA A 384 3.95 13.57 23.16
N ALA A 385 3.98 12.47 22.37
CA ALA A 385 3.00 11.40 22.47
C ALA A 385 2.97 10.70 23.83
N VAL A 386 4.09 10.64 24.56
CA VAL A 386 4.16 9.98 25.88
C VAL A 386 4.21 10.96 27.07
N SER A 387 4.50 12.26 26.86
CA SER A 387 4.71 13.20 27.96
C SER A 387 3.44 13.91 28.43
N THR A 388 2.53 14.23 27.56
CA THR A 388 1.28 14.92 27.89
C THR A 388 0.18 13.95 28.30
N ASP A 389 -0.59 14.28 29.33
CA ASP A 389 -1.79 13.51 29.66
C ASP A 389 -2.82 13.60 28.54
N PRO A 390 -3.52 12.51 28.21
CA PRO A 390 -4.58 12.54 27.20
C PRO A 390 -5.63 13.58 27.61
N PRO A 391 -6.07 14.48 26.69
CA PRO A 391 -7.15 15.39 27.01
C PRO A 391 -8.42 14.57 27.34
N ALA A 392 -9.23 15.10 28.26
CA ALA A 392 -10.48 14.46 28.70
C ALA A 392 -11.44 14.19 27.50
N SER A 393 -11.30 14.92 26.41
CA SER A 393 -12.06 14.76 25.17
C SER A 393 -11.71 13.49 24.37
N LEU A 394 -10.65 12.77 24.74
CA LEU A 394 -10.39 11.41 24.23
C LEU A 394 -11.25 10.35 24.96
N ALA A 395 -12.32 10.76 25.64
CA ALA A 395 -13.35 9.83 26.07
C ALA A 395 -13.75 8.93 24.88
N PRO A 396 -13.91 7.61 25.09
CA PRO A 396 -14.31 6.73 24.02
C PRO A 396 -15.55 7.31 23.33
N PRO A 397 -15.61 7.36 22.00
CA PRO A 397 -16.85 7.70 21.33
C PRO A 397 -17.93 6.76 21.91
N PRO A 398 -19.15 7.27 22.17
CA PRO A 398 -20.23 6.40 22.63
C PRO A 398 -20.32 5.21 21.66
N PRO A 399 -20.58 3.98 22.19
CA PRO A 399 -20.74 2.82 21.33
C PRO A 399 -21.65 3.22 20.17
N ARG A 400 -21.21 3.05 18.94
CA ARG A 400 -22.06 3.29 17.78
C ARG A 400 -23.33 2.48 18.02
N ALA A 401 -24.47 3.18 18.10
CA ALA A 401 -25.75 2.51 18.14
C ALA A 401 -25.74 1.48 16.97
N PRO A 402 -26.20 0.23 17.21
CA PRO A 402 -26.23 -0.73 16.14
C PRO A 402 -26.98 -0.08 14.96
N VAL A 403 -26.27 0.16 13.88
CA VAL A 403 -26.89 0.64 12.64
C VAL A 403 -27.85 -0.48 12.25
N PRO A 404 -29.19 -0.21 12.17
CA PRO A 404 -30.11 -1.23 11.69
C PRO A 404 -29.58 -1.69 10.35
N ILE A 405 -29.32 -2.99 10.20
CA ILE A 405 -29.01 -3.57 8.91
C ILE A 405 -30.31 -3.39 8.11
N LEU A 406 -30.40 -2.29 7.39
CA LEU A 406 -31.44 -2.14 6.37
C LEU A 406 -31.22 -3.30 5.40
N PRO A 407 -32.25 -4.10 5.10
CA PRO A 407 -32.13 -5.10 4.07
C PRO A 407 -31.54 -4.44 2.83
N ALA A 408 -30.56 -5.10 2.22
CA ALA A 408 -29.92 -4.57 1.01
C ALA A 408 -31.00 -4.07 0.07
N PRO A 409 -30.93 -2.84 -0.45
CA PRO A 409 -31.91 -2.36 -1.40
C PRO A 409 -31.99 -3.40 -2.51
N LEU A 410 -33.21 -3.79 -2.87
CA LEU A 410 -33.42 -4.67 -4.00
C LEU A 410 -32.60 -4.11 -5.17
N PRO A 411 -31.87 -4.96 -5.89
CA PRO A 411 -31.06 -4.48 -7.01
C PRO A 411 -31.96 -3.61 -7.89
N ALA A 412 -31.54 -2.36 -8.08
CA ALA A 412 -32.25 -1.44 -8.96
C ALA A 412 -32.48 -2.13 -10.31
N PRO A 413 -33.65 -2.02 -10.92
CA PRO A 413 -33.89 -2.59 -12.24
C PRO A 413 -32.73 -2.18 -13.14
N ALA A 414 -32.13 -3.15 -13.83
CA ALA A 414 -30.95 -2.90 -14.66
C ALA A 414 -31.22 -1.67 -15.55
N ASP A 415 -30.48 -0.61 -15.34
CA ASP A 415 -30.58 0.59 -16.16
C ASP A 415 -30.10 0.26 -17.57
N HIS A 416 -31.05 0.12 -18.46
CA HIS A 416 -30.80 -0.14 -19.88
C HIS A 416 -30.62 1.15 -20.70
N SER A 417 -30.60 2.35 -20.06
CA SER A 417 -30.52 3.63 -20.75
C SER A 417 -29.28 3.74 -21.64
N ALA A 418 -28.13 3.35 -21.14
CA ALA A 418 -26.86 3.36 -21.91
C ALA A 418 -26.94 2.41 -23.12
N ARG A 419 -27.51 1.22 -22.94
CA ARG A 419 -27.70 0.25 -24.01
C ARG A 419 -28.71 0.76 -25.06
N ASN A 420 -29.81 1.34 -24.62
CA ASN A 420 -30.83 1.89 -25.50
C ASN A 420 -30.31 3.11 -26.27
N THR A 421 -29.52 3.96 -25.64
CA THR A 421 -28.83 5.08 -26.28
C THR A 421 -27.84 4.60 -27.35
N ALA A 422 -27.08 3.55 -27.05
CA ALA A 422 -26.13 2.95 -28.01
C ALA A 422 -26.86 2.34 -29.21
N PHE A 423 -27.96 1.62 -28.98
CA PHE A 423 -28.78 1.08 -30.10
C PHE A 423 -29.44 2.18 -30.93
N THR A 424 -29.94 3.24 -30.31
CA THR A 424 -30.52 4.39 -31.01
C THR A 424 -29.46 5.09 -31.85
N GLY A 425 -28.27 5.33 -31.30
CA GLY A 425 -27.14 5.89 -32.03
C GLY A 425 -26.70 5.04 -33.22
N ALA A 426 -26.58 3.73 -33.04
CA ALA A 426 -26.25 2.78 -34.10
C ALA A 426 -27.31 2.78 -35.23
N ALA A 427 -28.60 2.82 -34.86
CA ALA A 427 -29.69 2.87 -35.82
C ALA A 427 -29.69 4.17 -36.65
N ILE A 428 -29.41 5.32 -36.01
CA ILE A 428 -29.28 6.62 -36.70
C ILE A 428 -28.08 6.59 -37.64
N CYS A 429 -26.92 6.11 -37.22
CA CYS A 429 -25.73 6.00 -38.06
C CYS A 429 -25.94 5.06 -39.24
N GLY A 430 -26.59 3.90 -38.99
CA GLY A 430 -26.94 2.97 -40.04
C GLY A 430 -27.94 3.55 -41.06
N GLY A 431 -28.94 4.27 -40.60
CA GLY A 431 -29.90 4.97 -41.45
C GLY A 431 -29.25 6.05 -42.35
N LEU A 432 -28.34 6.84 -41.77
CA LEU A 432 -27.57 7.82 -42.52
C LEU A 432 -26.66 7.18 -43.59
N LEU A 433 -26.01 6.07 -43.26
CA LEU A 433 -25.18 5.33 -44.19
C LEU A 433 -25.99 4.80 -45.38
N VAL A 434 -27.16 4.20 -45.10
CA VAL A 434 -28.08 3.73 -46.14
C VAL A 434 -28.56 4.86 -47.03
N ALA A 435 -28.93 6.03 -46.44
CA ALA A 435 -29.34 7.21 -47.20
C ALA A 435 -28.24 7.75 -48.11
N VAL A 436 -26.98 7.76 -47.65
CA VAL A 436 -25.82 8.15 -48.47
C VAL A 436 -25.57 7.18 -49.61
N LEU A 437 -25.65 5.88 -49.33
CA LEU A 437 -25.49 4.84 -50.38
C LEU A 437 -26.64 4.86 -51.39
N ALA A 438 -27.89 5.08 -50.97
CA ALA A 438 -29.06 5.19 -51.85
C ALA A 438 -28.95 6.40 -52.77
N THR A 439 -28.55 7.58 -52.19
CA THR A 439 -28.34 8.78 -53.01
C THR A 439 -27.15 8.65 -54.00
N GLY A 440 -26.10 7.89 -53.60
CA GLY A 440 -25.00 7.53 -54.49
C GLY A 440 -25.47 6.66 -55.65
N ALA A 441 -26.23 5.62 -55.37
CA ALA A 441 -26.77 4.70 -56.38
C ALA A 441 -27.76 5.39 -57.36
N LEU A 442 -28.62 6.31 -56.87
CA LEU A 442 -29.50 7.07 -57.74
C LEU A 442 -28.73 7.98 -58.70
N ARG A 443 -27.62 8.58 -58.25
CA ARG A 443 -26.77 9.44 -59.11
C ARG A 443 -26.04 8.66 -60.21
N THR A 444 -25.81 7.38 -60.06
CA THR A 444 -25.18 6.54 -61.07
C THR A 444 -26.16 6.03 -62.12
N ARG A 445 -27.49 6.09 -61.86
CA ARG A 445 -28.55 5.64 -62.78
C ARG A 445 -29.18 6.73 -63.67
N LEU A 446 -28.77 7.99 -63.49
CA LEU A 446 -29.22 9.05 -64.40
C LEU A 446 -28.42 9.05 -65.71
N PRO A 447 -29.06 8.90 -66.89
CA PRO A 447 -28.36 8.85 -68.15
C PRO A 447 -27.66 10.17 -68.43
N ARG A 448 -26.36 10.13 -68.67
CA ARG A 448 -25.61 11.29 -69.19
C ARG A 448 -26.05 11.59 -70.63
N ALA A 449 -26.70 12.71 -70.84
CA ALA A 449 -26.94 13.26 -72.18
C ALA A 449 -25.60 13.48 -72.88
N ARG A 450 -25.42 12.77 -74.01
CA ARG A 450 -24.25 12.89 -74.90
C ARG A 450 -24.36 14.25 -75.60
N GLY A 451 -23.49 15.19 -75.23
CA GLY A 451 -23.18 16.36 -76.07
C GLY A 451 -21.93 15.99 -76.89
N ARG A 452 -22.14 15.82 -78.21
CA ARG A 452 -21.09 15.69 -79.22
C ARG A 452 -20.54 17.10 -79.51
N ALA A 453 -19.24 17.33 -79.37
CA ALA A 453 -18.50 18.31 -80.17
C ALA A 453 -17.08 17.79 -80.26
N GLY A 454 -16.70 17.43 -81.47
CA GLY A 454 -15.36 17.07 -81.81
C GLY A 454 -14.48 18.29 -82.00
N TRP A 455 -13.20 18.05 -81.92
CA TRP A 455 -12.17 18.66 -82.78
C TRP A 455 -10.85 17.92 -82.61
N SER A 456 -10.13 17.83 -83.76
CA SER A 456 -9.00 17.04 -84.14
C SER A 456 -7.64 17.49 -83.65
N ALA A 457 -6.73 16.53 -83.67
CA ALA A 457 -5.28 16.60 -84.08
C ALA A 457 -4.38 17.39 -83.10
N ALA A 458 -3.17 16.99 -82.80
CA ALA A 458 -2.13 16.30 -83.46
C ALA A 458 -1.01 15.88 -82.48
N ALA A 459 -0.44 14.76 -82.73
CA ALA A 459 0.97 14.36 -82.83
C ALA A 459 2.06 15.04 -81.95
N GLY A 460 2.96 14.20 -81.45
CA GLY A 460 4.33 14.49 -81.06
C GLY A 460 4.76 13.65 -79.84
N GLU A 461 5.15 12.49 -80.00
CA GLU A 461 6.48 11.88 -80.14
C GLU A 461 7.55 12.26 -79.14
N SER A 462 7.99 11.19 -78.47
CA SER A 462 9.33 10.75 -78.10
C SER A 462 9.96 11.27 -76.82
N VAL A 463 10.49 10.42 -76.11
CA VAL A 463 11.75 9.68 -75.97
C VAL A 463 12.36 9.88 -74.54
N LEU A 464 12.62 8.75 -73.93
CA LEU A 464 13.75 8.29 -73.09
C LEU A 464 14.36 9.19 -71.99
N GLY A 465 14.64 8.49 -70.93
CA GLY A 465 15.96 8.55 -70.35
C GLY A 465 15.98 8.57 -68.83
N ASP A 466 16.44 7.49 -68.36
CA ASP A 466 17.10 7.11 -67.10
C ASP A 466 16.30 7.17 -65.78
#